data_a67b9a41be851adae4f4aaf2de2dbec3
#
_entry.id   a67b9a41be851adae4f4aaf2de2dbec3
#
_cell.length_a   1.000
_cell.length_b   1.000
_cell.length_c   1.000
_cell.angle_alpha   90.00
_cell.angle_beta   90.00
_cell.angle_gamma   90.00
#
_symmetry.space_group_name_H-M   'P 1'
#
loop_
_entity.id
_entity.type
_entity.pdbx_description
1 polymer ?
#
loop_
_entity_poly.entity_id
_entity_poly.type
_entity_poly.pdbx_seq_one_letter_code
_entity_poly.pdbx_strand_id
1 'polypeptide(L)'
;MDSPRSLFFARHVPKNILLLFLSLISLPITALLIFYSVLLGPSSKNGTSKTPRVDGSPRKTILVTGVSMTKGLTITRLLAQHTSHHIIAADTELLYFTSPGRYSRSIAKFHRLDSPQNGNPVPYIKSLLQVLKSERVDLWISCSSVIGAVEDGQVMKTAQKTLGDTFKAIQFDEEAVAKLHEKDALTDYIRSLGLIVPESHRCTSVPQVENILHDTSKQNKMSNHSKRFILKPIGVDDKARAQMMTLLPFAQDQEFDTASYLSSLNISPSNPFILQQFITGAEYCTHSLVIQGKVKAFVSCPSSDMLMHYEALPEDSVLNQRMLEFTQKVAENEGEGFSGHLSFDFIAEGEGTGLKIYPIECNPRAHTAVVLFRETEKMADAYLSCFDLSASTQSVIIPKKPTYGFYWIGHDVVTLLLVPLLALLCGKGKFEDVTKNAKTFWHHVTRWKDGTFGIWDPWPFFVLYHVYWPVRFCDSLVKGQSWSRINVSTTKMFES
;
A
#
# COMPACT_ATOMS: atom_id res chain seq x y z
N MET A 1 10.52 26.20 31.78
CA MET A 1 10.21 24.79 31.38
C MET A 1 8.79 24.77 30.87
N ASP A 2 8.63 24.90 29.56
CA ASP A 2 7.31 24.82 28.93
C ASP A 2 6.79 23.41 29.03
N SER A 3 5.55 23.25 29.44
CA SER A 3 4.95 21.92 29.60
C SER A 3 4.94 21.18 28.25
N PRO A 4 5.12 19.85 28.21
CA PRO A 4 5.06 19.09 26.96
C PRO A 4 3.77 19.34 26.14
N ARG A 5 2.69 19.76 26.80
CA ARG A 5 1.42 20.14 26.18
C ARG A 5 1.50 21.44 25.36
N SER A 6 2.28 22.45 25.78
CA SER A 6 2.35 23.72 25.05
C SER A 6 3.11 23.60 23.74
N LEU A 7 4.19 22.82 23.70
CA LEU A 7 4.94 22.47 22.48
C LEU A 7 4.13 21.58 21.54
N PHE A 8 3.28 20.72 22.07
CA PHE A 8 2.39 19.85 21.36
C PHE A 8 1.32 20.65 20.59
N PHE A 9 0.64 21.59 21.26
CA PHE A 9 -0.33 22.48 20.62
C PHE A 9 0.31 23.37 19.55
N ALA A 10 1.53 23.86 19.77
CA ALA A 10 2.20 24.75 18.85
C ALA A 10 2.52 24.13 17.47
N ARG A 11 2.75 22.80 17.40
CA ARG A 11 3.06 22.12 16.13
C ARG A 11 1.84 21.54 15.44
N HIS A 12 0.86 21.09 16.19
CA HIS A 12 -0.30 20.37 15.70
C HIS A 12 -1.38 21.28 15.14
N VAL A 13 -1.75 22.33 15.87
CA VAL A 13 -2.83 23.25 15.50
C VAL A 13 -2.55 24.00 14.18
N PRO A 14 -1.39 24.67 13.98
CA PRO A 14 -1.12 25.39 12.74
C PRO A 14 -1.15 24.50 11.51
N LYS A 15 -0.64 23.27 11.61
CA LYS A 15 -0.64 22.31 10.49
C LYS A 15 -2.04 21.92 10.07
N ASN A 16 -2.91 21.57 11.00
CA ASN A 16 -4.30 21.23 10.70
C ASN A 16 -5.08 22.43 10.14
N ILE A 17 -4.92 23.64 10.72
CA ILE A 17 -5.57 24.86 10.24
C ILE A 17 -5.12 25.17 8.79
N LEU A 18 -3.82 25.06 8.52
CA LEU A 18 -3.28 25.30 7.17
C LEU A 18 -3.88 24.34 6.14
N LEU A 19 -4.02 23.05 6.47
CA LEU A 19 -4.61 22.05 5.57
C LEU A 19 -6.12 22.23 5.40
N LEU A 20 -6.86 22.64 6.44
CA LEU A 20 -8.26 23.05 6.34
C LEU A 20 -8.43 24.27 5.41
N PHE A 21 -7.56 25.27 5.57
CA PHE A 21 -7.54 26.46 4.74
C PHE A 21 -7.22 26.11 3.26
N LEU A 22 -6.25 25.23 3.04
CA LEU A 22 -5.92 24.74 1.69
C LEU A 22 -7.10 24.03 1.04
N SER A 23 -7.82 23.18 1.78
CA SER A 23 -9.07 22.56 1.30
C SER A 23 -10.12 23.59 0.96
N LEU A 24 -10.31 24.63 1.76
CA LEU A 24 -11.29 25.67 1.52
C LEU A 24 -10.95 26.52 0.28
N ILE A 25 -9.69 26.93 0.11
CA ILE A 25 -9.25 27.71 -1.06
C ILE A 25 -9.35 26.89 -2.35
N SER A 26 -9.03 25.60 -2.33
CA SER A 26 -9.11 24.74 -3.50
C SER A 26 -10.54 24.33 -3.86
N LEU A 27 -11.51 24.53 -2.97
CA LEU A 27 -12.91 24.14 -3.17
C LEU A 27 -13.54 24.72 -4.45
N PRO A 28 -13.41 26.04 -4.79
CA PRO A 28 -14.00 26.57 -6.01
C PRO A 28 -13.42 25.92 -7.28
N ILE A 29 -12.10 25.68 -7.30
CA ILE A 29 -11.42 25.05 -8.44
C ILE A 29 -11.92 23.61 -8.58
N THR A 30 -11.98 22.87 -7.48
CA THR A 30 -12.46 21.49 -7.49
C THR A 30 -13.93 21.41 -7.88
N ALA A 31 -14.77 22.34 -7.39
CA ALA A 31 -16.19 22.40 -7.75
C ALA A 31 -16.37 22.64 -9.27
N LEU A 32 -15.60 23.56 -9.86
CA LEU A 32 -15.59 23.78 -11.31
C LEU A 32 -15.13 22.53 -12.08
N LEU A 33 -14.11 21.84 -11.60
CA LEU A 33 -13.62 20.60 -12.19
C LEU A 33 -14.71 19.50 -12.15
N ILE A 34 -15.41 19.36 -11.02
CA ILE A 34 -16.52 18.42 -10.89
C ILE A 34 -17.67 18.80 -11.80
N PHE A 35 -18.06 20.08 -11.83
CA PHE A 35 -19.11 20.58 -12.70
C PHE A 35 -18.79 20.29 -14.19
N TYR A 36 -17.58 20.60 -14.63
CA TYR A 36 -17.09 20.25 -15.96
C TYR A 36 -17.15 18.75 -16.24
N SER A 37 -16.70 17.94 -15.29
CA SER A 37 -16.72 16.48 -15.38
C SER A 37 -18.13 15.90 -15.46
N VAL A 38 -19.10 16.53 -14.81
CA VAL A 38 -20.51 16.11 -14.83
C VAL A 38 -21.19 16.53 -16.13
N LEU A 39 -20.86 17.72 -16.68
CA LEU A 39 -21.46 18.23 -17.92
C LEU A 39 -20.87 17.58 -19.17
N LEU A 40 -19.56 17.46 -19.23
CA LEU A 40 -18.83 17.00 -20.42
C LEU A 40 -18.30 15.57 -20.29
N GLY A 41 -18.28 15.05 -19.09
CA GLY A 41 -17.97 13.64 -18.87
C GLY A 41 -19.01 12.75 -19.57
N PRO A 42 -18.61 11.58 -20.08
CA PRO A 42 -19.56 10.67 -20.72
C PRO A 42 -20.72 10.42 -19.77
N SER A 43 -21.90 10.86 -20.18
CA SER A 43 -23.18 10.83 -19.41
C SER A 43 -23.66 9.42 -19.13
N SER A 44 -22.84 8.45 -19.20
CA SER A 44 -23.24 7.05 -19.26
C SER A 44 -22.80 6.25 -18.05
N LYS A 45 -23.74 5.59 -17.45
CA LYS A 45 -23.55 4.20 -16.96
C LYS A 45 -22.89 3.31 -18.05
N ASN A 46 -22.73 3.83 -19.25
CA ASN A 46 -22.16 3.32 -20.48
C ASN A 46 -20.93 4.16 -20.90
N GLY A 47 -20.04 4.54 -19.99
CA GLY A 47 -18.74 5.15 -20.29
C GLY A 47 -17.78 4.26 -21.06
N THR A 48 -18.24 3.11 -21.49
CA THR A 48 -17.66 2.27 -22.53
C THR A 48 -18.66 2.13 -23.66
N SER A 49 -18.37 2.77 -24.77
CA SER A 49 -18.97 2.54 -26.10
C SER A 49 -18.65 1.15 -26.64
N LYS A 50 -18.51 0.17 -25.80
CA LYS A 50 -18.51 -1.26 -26.20
C LYS A 50 -19.64 -1.90 -25.46
N THR A 51 -20.58 -2.45 -26.22
CA THR A 51 -21.57 -3.40 -25.73
C THR A 51 -20.94 -4.24 -24.62
N PRO A 52 -21.59 -4.35 -23.44
CA PRO A 52 -21.15 -5.31 -22.44
C PRO A 52 -20.83 -6.60 -23.17
N ARG A 53 -19.65 -7.21 -22.93
CA ARG A 53 -19.39 -8.54 -23.44
C ARG A 53 -20.52 -9.43 -22.95
N VAL A 54 -21.49 -9.66 -23.79
CA VAL A 54 -22.56 -10.64 -23.55
C VAL A 54 -21.92 -11.98 -23.90
N ASP A 55 -21.09 -12.46 -22.97
CA ASP A 55 -20.48 -13.78 -23.06
C ASP A 55 -21.49 -14.92 -22.75
N GLY A 56 -22.76 -14.55 -22.54
CA GLY A 56 -23.82 -15.51 -22.19
C GLY A 56 -23.71 -16.02 -20.73
N SER A 57 -22.71 -15.64 -19.99
CA SER A 57 -22.55 -16.05 -18.58
C SER A 57 -23.53 -15.28 -17.66
N PRO A 58 -24.08 -15.93 -16.62
CA PRO A 58 -24.98 -15.27 -15.70
C PRO A 58 -24.27 -14.11 -14.98
N ARG A 59 -25.02 -13.01 -14.81
CA ARG A 59 -24.52 -11.82 -14.10
C ARG A 59 -24.17 -12.18 -12.67
N LYS A 60 -22.92 -11.92 -12.26
CA LYS A 60 -22.39 -12.21 -10.93
C LYS A 60 -22.41 -10.98 -10.04
N THR A 61 -22.49 -11.19 -8.73
CA THR A 61 -22.32 -10.14 -7.71
C THR A 61 -20.88 -10.15 -7.22
N ILE A 62 -20.17 -9.04 -7.41
CA ILE A 62 -18.77 -8.87 -7.00
C ILE A 62 -18.70 -7.83 -5.90
N LEU A 63 -18.18 -8.23 -4.75
CA LEU A 63 -17.91 -7.35 -3.62
C LEU A 63 -16.45 -6.91 -3.63
N VAL A 64 -16.20 -5.60 -3.55
CA VAL A 64 -14.88 -5.03 -3.31
C VAL A 64 -14.88 -4.33 -1.95
N THR A 65 -13.97 -4.72 -1.05
CA THR A 65 -13.79 -4.04 0.24
C THR A 65 -12.66 -3.02 0.19
N GLY A 66 -12.62 -2.07 1.15
CA GLY A 66 -11.54 -1.08 1.25
C GLY A 66 -11.57 0.00 0.16
N VAL A 67 -12.74 0.42 -0.28
CA VAL A 67 -12.93 1.41 -1.35
C VAL A 67 -12.65 2.86 -0.92
N SER A 68 -12.42 3.12 0.36
CA SER A 68 -11.86 4.40 0.85
C SER A 68 -10.43 4.62 0.34
N MET A 69 -9.72 3.54 0.05
CA MET A 69 -8.36 3.57 -0.48
C MET A 69 -8.37 3.55 -2.01
N THR A 70 -7.39 4.21 -2.61
CA THR A 70 -7.23 4.25 -4.08
C THR A 70 -7.22 2.87 -4.72
N LYS A 71 -6.61 1.87 -4.08
CA LYS A 71 -6.54 0.50 -4.59
C LYS A 71 -7.92 -0.14 -4.76
N GLY A 72 -8.78 -0.07 -3.75
CA GLY A 72 -10.14 -0.60 -3.83
C GLY A 72 -10.99 0.16 -4.85
N LEU A 73 -10.89 1.49 -4.88
CA LEU A 73 -11.57 2.33 -5.86
C LEU A 73 -11.13 2.00 -7.29
N THR A 74 -9.83 1.78 -7.53
CA THR A 74 -9.29 1.42 -8.85
C THR A 74 -9.85 0.09 -9.33
N ILE A 75 -9.84 -0.94 -8.49
CA ILE A 75 -10.37 -2.26 -8.83
C ILE A 75 -11.87 -2.20 -9.11
N THR A 76 -12.62 -1.47 -8.27
CA THR A 76 -14.06 -1.28 -8.46
C THR A 76 -14.37 -0.62 -9.80
N ARG A 77 -13.62 0.43 -10.16
CA ARG A 77 -13.75 1.13 -11.44
C ARG A 77 -13.42 0.22 -12.63
N LEU A 78 -12.32 -0.53 -12.56
CA LEU A 78 -11.94 -1.50 -13.59
C LEU A 78 -13.07 -2.51 -13.87
N LEU A 79 -13.59 -3.12 -12.82
CA LEU A 79 -14.67 -4.11 -12.95
C LEU A 79 -15.95 -3.49 -13.51
N ALA A 80 -16.34 -2.30 -13.02
CA ALA A 80 -17.55 -1.62 -13.49
C ALA A 80 -17.46 -1.16 -14.95
N GLN A 81 -16.25 -0.79 -15.43
CA GLN A 81 -16.04 -0.33 -16.81
C GLN A 81 -15.94 -1.48 -17.81
N HIS A 82 -15.41 -2.62 -17.40
CA HIS A 82 -15.04 -3.69 -18.33
C HIS A 82 -15.86 -4.98 -18.17
N THR A 83 -16.85 -4.97 -17.26
CA THR A 83 -17.74 -6.14 -17.07
C THR A 83 -19.20 -5.71 -16.96
N SER A 84 -20.13 -6.65 -17.17
CA SER A 84 -21.57 -6.46 -16.96
C SER A 84 -22.04 -6.89 -15.56
N HIS A 85 -21.09 -7.29 -14.67
CA HIS A 85 -21.39 -7.81 -13.36
C HIS A 85 -21.95 -6.74 -12.40
N HIS A 86 -22.56 -7.19 -11.31
CA HIS A 86 -23.09 -6.30 -10.28
C HIS A 86 -22.00 -5.99 -9.26
N ILE A 87 -21.45 -4.77 -9.32
CA ILE A 87 -20.35 -4.38 -8.46
C ILE A 87 -20.91 -3.69 -7.21
N ILE A 88 -20.71 -4.28 -6.06
CA ILE A 88 -21.02 -3.72 -4.76
C ILE A 88 -19.74 -3.48 -3.96
N ALA A 89 -19.81 -2.59 -2.98
CA ALA A 89 -18.65 -2.28 -2.17
C ALA A 89 -18.97 -2.28 -0.68
N ALA A 90 -17.96 -2.53 0.14
CA ALA A 90 -18.08 -2.37 1.58
C ALA A 90 -16.79 -1.76 2.16
N ASP A 91 -16.96 -0.96 3.21
CA ASP A 91 -15.85 -0.38 3.96
C ASP A 91 -16.25 -0.06 5.39
N THR A 92 -15.26 0.08 6.27
CA THR A 92 -15.49 0.57 7.62
C THR A 92 -15.66 2.09 7.58
N GLU A 93 -16.73 2.58 8.17
CA GLU A 93 -16.95 4.02 8.34
C GLU A 93 -17.13 4.32 9.84
N LEU A 94 -16.29 5.19 10.38
CA LEU A 94 -16.53 5.78 11.69
C LEU A 94 -17.66 6.81 11.58
N LEU A 95 -18.32 7.13 12.70
CA LEU A 95 -19.58 7.93 12.75
C LEU A 95 -19.60 9.21 11.90
N TYR A 96 -18.44 9.85 11.70
CA TYR A 96 -18.30 11.11 10.96
C TYR A 96 -17.38 11.00 9.73
N PHE A 97 -16.80 9.83 9.47
CA PHE A 97 -15.84 9.63 8.39
C PHE A 97 -16.47 8.75 7.31
N THR A 98 -16.98 9.42 6.29
CA THR A 98 -17.53 8.69 5.16
C THR A 98 -16.43 8.25 4.19
N SER A 99 -16.51 7.01 3.72
CA SER A 99 -15.59 6.47 2.72
C SER A 99 -15.71 7.26 1.40
N PRO A 100 -14.61 7.85 0.87
CA PRO A 100 -14.67 8.56 -0.41
C PRO A 100 -15.20 7.69 -1.55
N GLY A 101 -14.80 6.41 -1.58
CA GLY A 101 -15.24 5.47 -2.61
C GLY A 101 -16.73 5.19 -2.64
N ARG A 102 -17.42 5.37 -1.52
CA ARG A 102 -18.89 5.20 -1.44
C ARG A 102 -19.64 6.00 -2.51
N TYR A 103 -19.10 7.15 -2.91
CA TYR A 103 -19.72 8.05 -3.87
C TYR A 103 -19.33 7.76 -5.32
N SER A 104 -18.60 6.67 -5.56
CA SER A 104 -18.24 6.24 -6.91
C SER A 104 -19.45 5.76 -7.70
N ARG A 105 -19.55 6.21 -8.94
CA ARG A 105 -20.54 5.72 -9.91
C ARG A 105 -20.38 4.25 -10.28
N SER A 106 -19.21 3.67 -9.97
CA SER A 106 -18.90 2.26 -10.19
C SER A 106 -19.63 1.32 -9.24
N ILE A 107 -20.14 1.86 -8.12
CA ILE A 107 -20.73 1.08 -7.03
C ILE A 107 -22.24 1.13 -7.13
N ALA A 108 -22.86 -0.04 -7.34
CA ALA A 108 -24.30 -0.15 -7.38
C ALA A 108 -24.93 -0.10 -5.98
N LYS A 109 -24.22 -0.64 -4.97
CA LYS A 109 -24.64 -0.63 -3.57
C LYS A 109 -23.44 -0.59 -2.65
N PHE A 110 -23.49 0.21 -1.61
CA PHE A 110 -22.46 0.33 -0.60
C PHE A 110 -22.94 -0.21 0.74
N HIS A 111 -22.10 -1.00 1.41
CA HIS A 111 -22.35 -1.54 2.74
C HIS A 111 -21.34 -0.97 3.73
N ARG A 112 -21.86 -0.46 4.84
CA ARG A 112 -21.02 -0.06 5.96
C ARG A 112 -20.66 -1.29 6.79
N LEU A 113 -19.39 -1.50 7.05
CA LEU A 113 -18.88 -2.53 7.95
C LEU A 113 -18.64 -1.94 9.34
N ASP A 114 -18.82 -2.77 10.35
CA ASP A 114 -18.44 -2.42 11.70
C ASP A 114 -16.91 -2.35 11.81
N SER A 115 -16.41 -1.34 12.51
CA SER A 115 -14.97 -1.26 12.80
C SER A 115 -14.59 -2.18 13.95
N PRO A 116 -13.36 -2.73 13.96
CA PRO A 116 -12.84 -3.40 15.15
C PRO A 116 -12.94 -2.48 16.36
N GLN A 117 -13.47 -2.98 17.48
CA GLN A 117 -13.67 -2.21 18.71
C GLN A 117 -12.70 -2.69 19.78
N ASN A 118 -11.87 -1.78 20.32
CA ASN A 118 -10.93 -2.08 21.40
C ASN A 118 -10.05 -3.34 21.14
N GLY A 119 -9.57 -3.50 19.90
CA GLY A 119 -8.79 -4.65 19.49
C GLY A 119 -9.61 -5.93 19.23
N ASN A 120 -10.95 -5.89 19.38
CA ASN A 120 -11.81 -7.02 19.07
C ASN A 120 -12.29 -6.97 17.60
N PRO A 121 -11.85 -7.89 16.73
CA PRO A 121 -12.21 -7.92 15.32
C PRO A 121 -13.59 -8.53 15.03
N VAL A 122 -14.21 -9.18 16.01
CA VAL A 122 -15.46 -9.95 15.83
C VAL A 122 -16.60 -9.14 15.20
N PRO A 123 -16.85 -7.87 15.56
CA PRO A 123 -17.90 -7.06 14.89
C PRO A 123 -17.63 -6.91 13.40
N TYR A 124 -16.39 -6.61 13.02
CA TYR A 124 -15.98 -6.50 11.62
C TYR A 124 -16.22 -7.80 10.85
N ILE A 125 -15.70 -8.91 11.38
CA ILE A 125 -15.84 -10.25 10.77
C ILE A 125 -17.32 -10.60 10.56
N LYS A 126 -18.15 -10.40 11.59
CA LYS A 126 -19.61 -10.68 11.50
C LYS A 126 -20.31 -9.83 10.46
N SER A 127 -20.04 -8.51 10.44
CA SER A 127 -20.67 -7.60 9.49
C SER A 127 -20.29 -7.94 8.04
N LEU A 128 -19.03 -8.29 7.78
CA LEU A 128 -18.57 -8.67 6.44
C LEU A 128 -19.19 -10.02 6.01
N LEU A 129 -19.21 -11.02 6.88
CA LEU A 129 -19.88 -12.31 6.59
C LEU A 129 -21.38 -12.13 6.32
N GLN A 130 -22.04 -11.22 7.04
CA GLN A 130 -23.45 -10.89 6.79
C GLN A 130 -23.65 -10.29 5.39
N VAL A 131 -22.78 -9.37 4.95
CA VAL A 131 -22.84 -8.80 3.60
C VAL A 131 -22.64 -9.88 2.55
N LEU A 132 -21.58 -10.72 2.68
CA LEU A 132 -21.32 -11.81 1.76
C LEU A 132 -22.52 -12.74 1.57
N LYS A 133 -23.22 -13.08 2.67
CA LYS A 133 -24.39 -13.95 2.67
C LYS A 133 -25.63 -13.25 2.12
N SER A 134 -25.96 -12.04 2.59
CA SER A 134 -27.19 -11.34 2.24
C SER A 134 -27.22 -10.89 0.78
N GLU A 135 -26.06 -10.49 0.23
CA GLU A 135 -25.93 -10.08 -1.18
C GLU A 135 -25.64 -11.26 -2.13
N ARG A 136 -25.52 -12.48 -1.60
CA ARG A 136 -25.19 -13.69 -2.41
C ARG A 136 -23.96 -13.42 -3.27
N VAL A 137 -22.88 -13.00 -2.64
CA VAL A 137 -21.66 -12.61 -3.34
C VAL A 137 -21.01 -13.81 -4.02
N ASP A 138 -20.78 -13.70 -5.31
CA ASP A 138 -20.07 -14.74 -6.09
C ASP A 138 -18.54 -14.58 -5.98
N LEU A 139 -18.05 -13.32 -5.97
CA LEU A 139 -16.63 -13.00 -5.86
C LEU A 139 -16.43 -11.88 -4.85
N TRP A 140 -15.57 -12.13 -3.87
CA TRP A 140 -15.07 -11.09 -2.98
C TRP A 140 -13.62 -10.75 -3.28
N ILE A 141 -13.32 -9.46 -3.46
CA ILE A 141 -11.97 -8.93 -3.67
C ILE A 141 -11.63 -8.05 -2.47
N SER A 142 -10.71 -8.53 -1.63
CA SER A 142 -10.25 -7.77 -0.47
C SER A 142 -9.19 -6.74 -0.88
N CYS A 143 -9.39 -5.50 -0.39
CA CYS A 143 -8.42 -4.42 -0.44
C CYS A 143 -8.14 -3.88 0.96
N SER A 144 -8.01 -4.77 1.95
CA SER A 144 -7.81 -4.40 3.34
C SER A 144 -6.57 -3.54 3.58
N SER A 145 -6.55 -2.88 4.72
CA SER A 145 -5.35 -2.26 5.29
C SER A 145 -4.44 -3.35 5.90
N VAL A 146 -3.27 -2.95 6.38
CA VAL A 146 -2.34 -3.85 7.12
C VAL A 146 -3.04 -4.50 8.33
N ILE A 147 -3.87 -3.71 9.03
CA ILE A 147 -4.51 -4.13 10.29
C ILE A 147 -5.64 -5.15 10.06
N GLY A 148 -6.25 -5.21 8.88
CA GLY A 148 -7.40 -6.08 8.60
C GLY A 148 -7.07 -7.31 7.75
N ALA A 149 -5.81 -7.56 7.42
CA ALA A 149 -5.47 -8.63 6.48
C ALA A 149 -5.66 -10.04 7.07
N VAL A 150 -5.40 -10.21 8.37
CA VAL A 150 -5.59 -11.48 9.09
C VAL A 150 -7.09 -11.77 9.26
N GLU A 151 -7.85 -10.76 9.67
CA GLU A 151 -9.30 -10.83 9.84
C GLU A 151 -10.00 -11.17 8.52
N ASP A 152 -9.54 -10.59 7.42
CA ASP A 152 -10.05 -10.92 6.08
C ASP A 152 -9.74 -12.39 5.71
N GLY A 153 -8.57 -12.91 6.12
CA GLY A 153 -8.25 -14.33 5.96
C GLY A 153 -9.21 -15.24 6.74
N GLN A 154 -9.59 -14.87 7.97
CA GLN A 154 -10.59 -15.60 8.78
C GLN A 154 -11.98 -15.54 8.14
N VAL A 155 -12.38 -14.37 7.62
CA VAL A 155 -13.64 -14.22 6.89
C VAL A 155 -13.65 -15.12 5.66
N MET A 156 -12.58 -15.13 4.87
CA MET A 156 -12.46 -15.94 3.66
C MET A 156 -12.66 -17.43 3.98
N LYS A 157 -11.93 -17.97 4.97
CA LYS A 157 -12.03 -19.36 5.40
C LYS A 157 -13.44 -19.74 5.88
N THR A 158 -14.10 -18.82 6.61
CA THR A 158 -15.47 -19.00 7.09
C THR A 158 -16.49 -18.93 5.95
N ALA A 159 -16.33 -17.97 5.05
CA ALA A 159 -17.22 -17.78 3.91
C ALA A 159 -17.19 -18.97 2.93
N GLN A 160 -16.00 -19.50 2.64
CA GLN A 160 -15.86 -20.72 1.81
C GLN A 160 -16.62 -21.89 2.37
N LYS A 161 -16.55 -22.11 3.71
CA LYS A 161 -17.30 -23.19 4.38
C LYS A 161 -18.82 -22.99 4.34
N THR A 162 -19.30 -21.76 4.38
CA THR A 162 -20.72 -21.45 4.52
C THR A 162 -21.45 -21.19 3.22
N LEU A 163 -20.75 -20.66 2.20
CA LEU A 163 -21.31 -20.30 0.88
C LEU A 163 -21.00 -21.36 -0.19
N GLY A 164 -20.09 -22.29 0.10
CA GLY A 164 -19.75 -23.40 -0.79
C GLY A 164 -18.89 -23.01 -1.99
N ASP A 165 -18.78 -23.93 -2.95
CA ASP A 165 -17.82 -23.86 -4.06
C ASP A 165 -18.11 -22.76 -5.10
N THR A 166 -19.31 -22.23 -5.14
CA THR A 166 -19.71 -21.14 -6.04
C THR A 166 -19.13 -19.80 -5.63
N PHE A 167 -18.81 -19.63 -4.33
CA PHE A 167 -18.14 -18.44 -3.80
C PHE A 167 -16.64 -18.50 -4.07
N LYS A 168 -16.09 -17.39 -4.58
CA LYS A 168 -14.66 -17.19 -4.78
C LYS A 168 -14.19 -15.95 -4.03
N ALA A 169 -12.92 -15.96 -3.60
CA ALA A 169 -12.29 -14.83 -2.95
C ALA A 169 -10.89 -14.56 -3.52
N ILE A 170 -10.56 -13.29 -3.68
CA ILE A 170 -9.19 -12.81 -3.92
C ILE A 170 -8.69 -12.29 -2.57
N GLN A 171 -8.33 -13.24 -1.72
CA GLN A 171 -7.82 -13.03 -0.36
C GLN A 171 -7.11 -14.31 0.09
N PHE A 172 -5.91 -14.18 0.64
CA PHE A 172 -5.19 -15.29 1.27
C PHE A 172 -5.82 -15.66 2.61
N ASP A 173 -5.62 -16.88 3.04
CA ASP A 173 -6.01 -17.30 4.38
C ASP A 173 -5.14 -16.65 5.48
N GLU A 174 -5.56 -16.80 6.72
CA GLU A 174 -4.88 -16.20 7.87
C GLU A 174 -3.45 -16.73 8.06
N GLU A 175 -3.20 -18.01 7.73
CA GLU A 175 -1.90 -18.66 7.89
C GLU A 175 -0.90 -18.13 6.86
N ALA A 176 -1.32 -18.02 5.60
CA ALA A 176 -0.51 -17.44 4.52
C ALA A 176 -0.24 -15.94 4.80
N VAL A 177 -1.24 -15.19 5.26
CA VAL A 177 -1.07 -13.78 5.64
C VAL A 177 -0.06 -13.63 6.76
N ALA A 178 -0.17 -14.41 7.84
CA ALA A 178 0.75 -14.34 8.98
C ALA A 178 2.19 -14.71 8.55
N LYS A 179 2.37 -15.82 7.82
CA LYS A 179 3.65 -16.29 7.32
C LYS A 179 4.37 -15.26 6.44
N LEU A 180 3.64 -14.60 5.55
CA LEU A 180 4.21 -13.65 4.60
C LEU A 180 4.40 -12.25 5.19
N HIS A 181 3.60 -11.87 6.20
CA HIS A 181 3.67 -10.55 6.81
C HIS A 181 4.73 -10.42 7.89
N GLU A 182 4.96 -11.50 8.67
CA GLU A 182 5.97 -11.51 9.72
C GLU A 182 7.39 -11.60 9.14
N LYS A 183 8.25 -10.65 9.49
CA LYS A 183 9.57 -10.48 8.84
C LYS A 183 10.52 -11.66 9.00
N ASP A 184 10.50 -12.32 10.16
CA ASP A 184 11.32 -13.50 10.42
C ASP A 184 10.77 -14.72 9.68
N ALA A 185 9.47 -14.98 9.78
CA ALA A 185 8.80 -16.06 9.07
C ALA A 185 8.96 -15.93 7.54
N LEU A 186 8.79 -14.73 7.01
CA LEU A 186 9.03 -14.43 5.59
C LEU A 186 10.48 -14.76 5.19
N THR A 187 11.45 -14.28 5.95
CA THR A 187 12.87 -14.51 5.63
C THR A 187 13.22 -15.98 5.60
N ASP A 188 12.75 -16.76 6.59
CA ASP A 188 13.00 -18.20 6.66
C ASP A 188 12.28 -18.95 5.55
N TYR A 189 11.05 -18.57 5.25
CA TYR A 189 10.27 -19.12 4.14
C TYR A 189 10.95 -18.88 2.79
N ILE A 190 11.33 -17.65 2.47
CA ILE A 190 11.98 -17.29 1.21
C ILE A 190 13.34 -18.01 1.09
N ARG A 191 14.10 -18.13 2.19
CA ARG A 191 15.34 -18.89 2.23
C ARG A 191 15.12 -20.38 1.93
N SER A 192 14.04 -20.98 2.46
CA SER A 192 13.70 -22.39 2.19
C SER A 192 13.39 -22.66 0.71
N LEU A 193 12.96 -21.64 -0.05
CA LEU A 193 12.78 -21.72 -1.50
C LEU A 193 14.08 -21.59 -2.30
N GLY A 194 15.24 -21.43 -1.61
CA GLY A 194 16.52 -21.19 -2.26
C GLY A 194 16.62 -19.81 -2.94
N LEU A 195 15.80 -18.85 -2.51
CA LEU A 195 15.85 -17.46 -2.98
C LEU A 195 16.75 -16.61 -2.08
N ILE A 196 17.34 -15.57 -2.65
CA ILE A 196 18.23 -14.66 -1.92
C ILE A 196 17.43 -13.84 -0.92
N VAL A 197 17.91 -13.77 0.31
CA VAL A 197 17.38 -12.90 1.37
C VAL A 197 18.53 -12.16 2.04
N PRO A 198 18.28 -10.98 2.65
CA PRO A 198 19.27 -10.35 3.52
C PRO A 198 19.64 -11.31 4.66
N GLU A 199 20.92 -11.35 5.04
CA GLU A 199 21.30 -12.07 6.25
C GLU A 199 20.54 -11.51 7.45
N SER A 200 19.89 -12.38 8.20
CA SER A 200 19.01 -11.99 9.29
C SER A 200 19.15 -12.95 10.46
N HIS A 201 19.22 -12.37 11.67
CA HIS A 201 19.37 -13.11 12.92
C HIS A 201 18.31 -12.64 13.92
N ARG A 202 17.55 -13.56 14.46
CA ARG A 202 16.63 -13.26 15.57
C ARG A 202 17.46 -13.18 16.86
N CYS A 203 17.38 -12.04 17.54
CA CYS A 203 18.12 -11.76 18.76
C CYS A 203 17.17 -11.55 19.93
N THR A 204 17.41 -12.24 21.02
CA THR A 204 16.64 -12.16 22.27
C THR A 204 17.47 -11.60 23.42
N SER A 205 18.72 -11.20 23.16
CA SER A 205 19.60 -10.57 24.14
C SER A 205 20.67 -9.72 23.46
N VAL A 206 21.17 -8.71 24.17
CA VAL A 206 22.28 -7.85 23.71
C VAL A 206 23.54 -8.66 23.40
N PRO A 207 24.01 -9.61 24.26
CA PRO A 207 25.19 -10.41 23.93
C PRO A 207 25.11 -11.20 22.62
N GLN A 208 23.92 -11.65 22.22
CA GLN A 208 23.75 -12.30 20.91
C GLN A 208 24.07 -11.33 19.76
N VAL A 209 23.58 -10.10 19.83
CA VAL A 209 23.85 -9.06 18.84
C VAL A 209 25.34 -8.74 18.77
N GLU A 210 25.98 -8.52 19.95
CA GLU A 210 27.42 -8.21 20.02
C GLU A 210 28.30 -9.31 19.44
N ASN A 211 28.01 -10.57 19.69
CA ASN A 211 28.73 -11.70 19.12
C ASN A 211 28.66 -11.72 17.59
N ILE A 212 27.47 -11.53 17.00
CA ILE A 212 27.28 -11.50 15.55
C ILE A 212 28.03 -10.32 14.93
N LEU A 213 27.94 -9.13 15.52
CA LEU A 213 28.64 -7.94 15.04
C LEU A 213 30.17 -8.07 15.13
N HIS A 214 30.66 -8.71 16.19
CA HIS A 214 32.09 -8.99 16.36
C HIS A 214 32.64 -9.96 15.29
N ASP A 215 31.92 -11.06 15.01
CA ASP A 215 32.30 -12.02 13.97
C ASP A 215 32.24 -11.37 12.57
N THR A 216 31.22 -10.55 12.32
CA THR A 216 31.13 -9.76 11.08
C THR A 216 32.29 -8.78 10.93
N SER A 217 32.68 -8.11 12.01
CA SER A 217 33.82 -7.18 11.99
C SER A 217 35.14 -7.88 11.64
N LYS A 218 35.32 -9.12 12.11
CA LYS A 218 36.49 -9.95 11.70
C LYS A 218 36.41 -10.30 10.21
N GLN A 219 35.24 -10.71 9.70
CA GLN A 219 35.04 -11.05 8.29
C GLN A 219 35.27 -9.83 7.38
N ASN A 220 34.76 -8.66 7.76
CA ASN A 220 34.95 -7.40 7.03
C ASN A 220 36.44 -7.05 6.87
N LYS A 221 37.24 -7.24 7.92
CA LYS A 221 38.70 -7.02 7.86
C LYS A 221 39.41 -7.97 6.89
N MET A 222 38.88 -9.17 6.69
CA MET A 222 39.47 -10.19 5.79
C MET A 222 39.04 -10.02 4.33
N SER A 223 37.82 -9.48 4.07
CA SER A 223 37.18 -9.49 2.74
C SER A 223 37.13 -8.15 2.02
N ASN A 224 37.67 -7.10 2.60
CA ASN A 224 37.58 -5.71 2.08
C ASN A 224 36.14 -5.22 1.80
N HIS A 225 35.12 -5.90 2.38
CA HIS A 225 33.70 -5.57 2.28
C HIS A 225 33.19 -5.08 3.64
N SER A 226 32.53 -3.94 3.67
CA SER A 226 31.96 -3.39 4.89
C SER A 226 30.50 -3.81 5.05
N LYS A 227 30.27 -5.05 5.49
CA LYS A 227 28.92 -5.54 5.81
C LYS A 227 28.43 -4.85 7.08
N ARG A 228 27.23 -4.25 7.01
CA ARG A 228 26.61 -3.56 8.12
C ARG A 228 25.21 -4.13 8.35
N PHE A 229 24.66 -3.87 9.54
CA PHE A 229 23.35 -4.36 9.96
C PHE A 229 22.50 -3.23 10.51
N ILE A 230 21.19 -3.47 10.55
CA ILE A 230 20.20 -2.68 11.26
C ILE A 230 19.42 -3.58 12.21
N LEU A 231 19.01 -3.04 13.34
CA LEU A 231 18.16 -3.73 14.32
C LEU A 231 16.71 -3.31 14.11
N LYS A 232 15.82 -4.28 13.96
CA LYS A 232 14.37 -4.06 13.80
C LYS A 232 13.61 -4.83 14.87
N PRO A 233 12.67 -4.24 15.63
CA PRO A 233 11.79 -5.00 16.51
C PRO A 233 10.89 -5.91 15.69
N ILE A 234 10.54 -7.06 16.24
CA ILE A 234 9.53 -7.96 15.67
C ILE A 234 8.17 -7.41 16.13
N GLY A 235 7.33 -7.04 15.18
CA GLY A 235 6.03 -6.42 15.42
C GLY A 235 5.88 -5.03 14.80
N VAL A 236 4.67 -4.49 14.85
CA VAL A 236 4.35 -3.16 14.27
C VAL A 236 4.44 -2.10 15.36
N ASP A 237 5.60 -1.44 15.48
CA ASP A 237 5.77 -0.24 16.28
C ASP A 237 6.25 0.91 15.39
N ASP A 238 5.31 1.79 15.00
CA ASP A 238 5.61 2.96 14.15
C ASP A 238 6.57 3.96 14.84
N LYS A 239 6.64 3.95 16.19
CA LYS A 239 7.57 4.80 16.96
C LYS A 239 8.99 4.25 16.92
N ALA A 240 9.13 2.93 17.03
CA ALA A 240 10.42 2.27 16.95
C ALA A 240 11.02 2.39 15.53
N ARG A 241 10.22 2.47 14.48
CA ARG A 241 10.69 2.63 13.09
C ARG A 241 11.59 3.85 12.87
N ALA A 242 11.34 4.96 13.54
CA ALA A 242 12.17 6.17 13.42
C ALA A 242 13.60 5.98 13.95
N GLN A 243 13.81 5.06 14.87
CA GLN A 243 15.11 4.71 15.47
C GLN A 243 15.83 3.55 14.77
N MET A 244 15.15 2.86 13.86
CA MET A 244 15.64 1.62 13.21
C MET A 244 16.71 1.81 12.13
N MET A 245 17.00 3.03 11.72
CA MET A 245 17.98 3.32 10.66
C MET A 245 19.42 3.42 11.16
N THR A 246 19.66 3.03 12.42
CA THR A 246 21.00 3.00 13.00
C THR A 246 21.80 1.84 12.43
N LEU A 247 22.89 2.16 11.70
CA LEU A 247 23.78 1.19 11.10
C LEU A 247 24.79 0.66 12.12
N LEU A 248 24.85 -0.65 12.26
CA LEU A 248 25.73 -1.36 13.18
C LEU A 248 26.78 -2.21 12.44
N PRO A 249 28.01 -2.35 13.00
CA PRO A 249 28.53 -1.58 14.12
C PRO A 249 28.72 -0.11 13.77
N PHE A 250 28.78 0.75 14.79
CA PHE A 250 29.17 2.15 14.57
C PHE A 250 30.58 2.22 14.01
N ALA A 251 30.87 3.25 13.20
CA ALA A 251 32.23 3.58 12.79
C ALA A 251 33.07 3.97 14.02
N GLN A 252 34.37 3.67 13.98
CA GLN A 252 35.26 3.90 15.13
C GLN A 252 35.39 5.38 15.54
N ASP A 253 34.97 6.29 14.68
CA ASP A 253 35.08 7.75 14.85
C ASP A 253 33.80 8.39 15.35
N GLN A 254 32.76 7.61 15.70
CA GLN A 254 31.50 8.14 16.20
C GLN A 254 31.51 8.26 17.73
N GLU A 255 30.92 9.37 18.22
CA GLU A 255 30.78 9.72 19.63
C GLU A 255 29.95 8.70 20.44
N PHE A 256 29.20 7.85 19.77
CA PHE A 256 28.37 6.79 20.36
C PHE A 256 28.98 5.40 20.14
N ASP A 257 29.16 4.68 21.24
CA ASP A 257 29.60 3.29 21.23
C ASP A 257 28.42 2.34 20.94
N THR A 258 28.70 1.30 20.13
CA THR A 258 27.71 0.26 19.78
C THR A 258 27.13 -0.42 21.02
N ALA A 259 27.94 -0.69 22.04
CA ALA A 259 27.49 -1.35 23.27
C ALA A 259 26.52 -0.46 24.05
N SER A 260 26.79 0.84 24.16
CA SER A 260 25.92 1.82 24.80
C SER A 260 24.57 1.92 24.10
N TYR A 261 24.57 1.94 22.75
CA TYR A 261 23.33 1.92 21.97
C TYR A 261 22.53 0.64 22.21
N LEU A 262 23.15 -0.53 22.11
CA LEU A 262 22.47 -1.81 22.32
C LEU A 262 21.91 -1.93 23.74
N SER A 263 22.61 -1.42 24.75
CA SER A 263 22.15 -1.40 26.14
C SER A 263 20.93 -0.51 26.36
N SER A 264 20.73 0.50 25.52
CA SER A 264 19.55 1.36 25.55
C SER A 264 18.28 0.70 25.00
N LEU A 265 18.45 -0.41 24.27
CA LEU A 265 17.34 -1.17 23.67
C LEU A 265 16.90 -2.29 24.62
N ASN A 266 15.60 -2.44 24.79
CA ASN A 266 15.04 -3.52 25.62
C ASN A 266 14.96 -4.83 24.81
N ILE A 267 16.11 -5.43 24.48
CA ILE A 267 16.19 -6.71 23.76
C ILE A 267 16.01 -7.85 24.76
N SER A 268 14.95 -8.63 24.63
CA SER A 268 14.62 -9.71 25.54
C SER A 268 13.85 -10.83 24.82
N PRO A 269 13.67 -12.02 25.43
CA PRO A 269 12.81 -13.06 24.87
C PRO A 269 11.36 -12.62 24.65
N SER A 270 10.85 -11.70 25.48
CA SER A 270 9.51 -11.10 25.34
C SER A 270 9.47 -9.93 24.37
N ASN A 271 10.61 -9.34 24.01
CA ASN A 271 10.75 -8.26 23.04
C ASN A 271 11.93 -8.55 22.10
N PRO A 272 11.79 -9.54 21.20
CA PRO A 272 12.86 -9.94 20.31
C PRO A 272 13.05 -8.93 19.17
N PHE A 273 14.28 -8.86 18.66
CA PHE A 273 14.68 -8.05 17.51
C PHE A 273 15.23 -8.91 16.39
N ILE A 274 15.18 -8.40 15.17
CA ILE A 274 15.91 -8.95 14.02
C ILE A 274 17.11 -8.05 13.75
N LEU A 275 18.32 -8.62 13.82
CA LEU A 275 19.52 -8.02 13.30
C LEU A 275 19.61 -8.41 11.82
N GLN A 276 19.34 -7.46 10.92
CA GLN A 276 19.27 -7.69 9.48
C GLN A 276 20.39 -6.95 8.75
N GLN A 277 21.02 -7.64 7.80
CA GLN A 277 22.00 -7.03 6.90
C GLN A 277 21.39 -5.80 6.23
N PHE A 278 22.11 -4.70 6.27
CA PHE A 278 21.78 -3.49 5.53
C PHE A 278 22.23 -3.64 4.09
N ILE A 279 21.28 -3.63 3.18
CA ILE A 279 21.55 -3.67 1.74
C ILE A 279 21.51 -2.24 1.22
N THR A 280 22.55 -1.85 0.51
CA THR A 280 22.62 -0.54 -0.16
C THR A 280 22.12 -0.68 -1.58
N GLY A 281 21.06 0.06 -1.91
CA GLY A 281 20.46 0.01 -3.25
C GLY A 281 19.20 0.82 -3.36
N ALA A 282 18.62 0.83 -4.55
CA ALA A 282 17.32 1.46 -4.79
C ALA A 282 16.18 0.53 -4.35
N GLU A 283 15.13 1.12 -3.79
CA GLU A 283 13.94 0.41 -3.33
C GLU A 283 12.88 0.33 -4.42
N TYR A 284 12.24 -0.82 -4.52
CA TYR A 284 11.17 -1.10 -5.48
C TYR A 284 10.03 -1.83 -4.79
N CYS A 285 8.82 -1.55 -5.22
CA CYS A 285 7.64 -2.30 -4.80
C CYS A 285 6.95 -2.98 -5.98
N THR A 286 6.21 -4.04 -5.68
CA THR A 286 5.44 -4.78 -6.68
C THR A 286 3.96 -4.79 -6.33
N HIS A 287 3.12 -5.05 -7.32
CA HIS A 287 1.75 -5.51 -7.13
C HIS A 287 1.46 -6.65 -8.09
N SER A 288 0.94 -7.75 -7.55
CA SER A 288 0.52 -8.90 -8.33
C SER A 288 -0.87 -9.39 -7.91
N LEU A 289 -1.59 -9.90 -8.90
CA LEU A 289 -2.78 -10.72 -8.71
C LEU A 289 -2.38 -12.17 -8.89
N VAL A 290 -2.56 -12.96 -7.85
CA VAL A 290 -2.30 -14.41 -7.86
C VAL A 290 -3.64 -15.12 -7.80
N ILE A 291 -3.84 -16.12 -8.67
CA ILE A 291 -5.00 -17.00 -8.67
C ILE A 291 -4.51 -18.44 -8.81
N GLN A 292 -4.83 -19.24 -7.81
CA GLN A 292 -4.44 -20.66 -7.73
C GLN A 292 -2.93 -20.87 -7.92
N GLY A 293 -2.12 -20.11 -7.17
CA GLY A 293 -0.68 -20.19 -7.23
C GLY A 293 -0.04 -19.63 -8.51
N LYS A 294 -0.82 -19.03 -9.41
CA LYS A 294 -0.33 -18.48 -10.68
C LYS A 294 -0.46 -16.96 -10.69
N VAL A 295 0.63 -16.27 -10.99
CA VAL A 295 0.62 -14.82 -11.18
C VAL A 295 -0.12 -14.49 -12.47
N LYS A 296 -1.28 -13.84 -12.35
CA LYS A 296 -2.14 -13.44 -13.49
C LYS A 296 -1.86 -12.01 -13.96
N ALA A 297 -1.48 -11.12 -13.04
CA ALA A 297 -1.08 -9.75 -13.35
C ALA A 297 0.10 -9.35 -12.49
N PHE A 298 1.01 -8.53 -13.04
CA PHE A 298 2.21 -8.07 -12.36
C PHE A 298 2.61 -6.67 -12.80
N VAL A 299 3.06 -5.87 -11.85
CA VAL A 299 3.75 -4.60 -12.08
C VAL A 299 4.76 -4.37 -10.98
N SER A 300 5.90 -3.78 -11.34
CA SER A 300 6.89 -3.24 -10.41
C SER A 300 7.12 -1.76 -10.68
N CYS A 301 7.48 -1.03 -9.65
CA CYS A 301 7.77 0.40 -9.72
C CYS A 301 8.80 0.80 -8.64
N PRO A 302 9.51 1.93 -8.82
CA PRO A 302 10.33 2.51 -7.77
C PRO A 302 9.51 2.75 -6.50
N SER A 303 10.12 2.55 -5.34
CA SER A 303 9.54 2.78 -4.03
C SER A 303 10.46 3.61 -3.15
N SER A 304 9.88 4.25 -2.16
CA SER A 304 10.57 4.87 -1.04
C SER A 304 9.57 5.16 0.07
N ASP A 305 10.06 5.54 1.26
CA ASP A 305 9.17 5.92 2.36
C ASP A 305 8.23 7.06 1.94
N MET A 306 6.92 6.80 2.04
CA MET A 306 5.85 7.75 1.68
C MET A 306 5.87 8.21 0.22
N LEU A 307 6.42 7.41 -0.69
CA LEU A 307 6.33 7.70 -2.12
C LEU A 307 4.85 7.68 -2.54
N MET A 308 4.40 8.84 -3.05
CA MET A 308 3.05 9.01 -3.59
C MET A 308 3.10 9.21 -5.11
N HIS A 309 4.08 8.58 -5.75
CA HIS A 309 4.33 8.63 -7.18
C HIS A 309 4.58 7.22 -7.67
N TYR A 310 3.81 6.77 -8.65
CA TYR A 310 3.90 5.42 -9.19
C TYR A 310 4.10 5.48 -10.70
N GLU A 311 5.18 4.89 -11.17
CA GLU A 311 5.50 4.73 -12.59
C GLU A 311 6.03 3.31 -12.81
N ALA A 312 5.42 2.59 -13.76
CA ALA A 312 5.81 1.20 -14.01
C ALA A 312 7.22 1.12 -14.58
N LEU A 313 8.01 0.16 -14.09
CA LEU A 313 9.27 -0.17 -14.74
C LEU A 313 9.03 -0.71 -16.16
N PRO A 314 9.98 -0.55 -17.08
CA PRO A 314 9.91 -1.19 -18.38
C PRO A 314 9.76 -2.70 -18.24
N GLU A 315 8.81 -3.27 -19.01
CA GLU A 315 8.47 -4.70 -18.99
C GLU A 315 9.68 -5.60 -19.24
N ASP A 316 10.53 -5.18 -20.17
CA ASP A 316 11.72 -5.88 -20.63
C ASP A 316 12.98 -5.61 -19.77
N SER A 317 12.86 -4.79 -18.73
CA SER A 317 14.00 -4.55 -17.84
C SER A 317 14.32 -5.81 -17.04
N VAL A 318 15.63 -6.11 -16.90
CA VAL A 318 16.14 -7.23 -16.10
C VAL A 318 15.60 -7.19 -14.67
N LEU A 319 15.48 -6.00 -14.11
CA LEU A 319 14.97 -5.80 -12.76
C LEU A 319 13.51 -6.22 -12.64
N ASN A 320 12.64 -5.78 -13.58
CA ASN A 320 11.23 -6.16 -13.60
C ASN A 320 11.05 -7.67 -13.74
N GLN A 321 11.82 -8.29 -14.65
CA GLN A 321 11.76 -9.73 -14.89
C GLN A 321 12.18 -10.54 -13.65
N ARG A 322 13.27 -10.17 -12.98
CA ARG A 322 13.70 -10.85 -11.75
C ARG A 322 12.68 -10.77 -10.62
N MET A 323 12.02 -9.59 -10.45
CA MET A 323 10.97 -9.46 -9.44
C MET A 323 9.73 -10.28 -9.79
N LEU A 324 9.39 -10.39 -11.09
CA LEU A 324 8.32 -11.27 -11.56
C LEU A 324 8.65 -12.74 -11.31
N GLU A 325 9.83 -13.20 -11.71
CA GLU A 325 10.29 -14.60 -11.50
C GLU A 325 10.29 -14.97 -10.01
N PHE A 326 10.76 -14.05 -9.15
CA PHE A 326 10.71 -14.23 -7.70
C PHE A 326 9.27 -14.42 -7.21
N THR A 327 8.36 -13.53 -7.66
CA THR A 327 6.95 -13.57 -7.26
C THR A 327 6.24 -14.84 -7.76
N GLN A 328 6.54 -15.27 -8.98
CA GLN A 328 6.02 -16.52 -9.55
C GLN A 328 6.49 -17.73 -8.74
N LYS A 329 7.76 -17.81 -8.40
CA LYS A 329 8.30 -18.92 -7.60
C LYS A 329 7.64 -19.03 -6.22
N VAL A 330 7.37 -17.90 -5.57
CA VAL A 330 6.64 -17.88 -4.29
C VAL A 330 5.20 -18.35 -4.50
N ALA A 331 4.49 -17.81 -5.50
CA ALA A 331 3.10 -18.15 -5.76
C ALA A 331 2.92 -19.63 -6.13
N GLU A 332 3.77 -20.16 -6.98
CA GLU A 332 3.74 -21.57 -7.42
C GLU A 332 4.00 -22.53 -6.25
N ASN A 333 4.91 -22.19 -5.33
CA ASN A 333 5.19 -23.02 -4.16
C ASN A 333 4.00 -23.12 -3.20
N GLU A 334 3.16 -22.07 -3.12
CA GLU A 334 1.93 -22.08 -2.30
C GLU A 334 0.81 -22.93 -2.92
N GLY A 335 0.83 -23.17 -4.23
CA GLY A 335 -0.08 -24.07 -4.93
C GLY A 335 -1.49 -23.54 -5.14
N GLU A 336 -2.41 -24.44 -5.47
CA GLU A 336 -3.76 -24.10 -5.98
C GLU A 336 -4.66 -23.37 -4.97
N GLY A 337 -4.43 -23.52 -3.68
CA GLY A 337 -5.17 -22.79 -2.62
C GLY A 337 -4.84 -21.30 -2.53
N PHE A 338 -3.75 -20.86 -3.20
CA PHE A 338 -3.19 -19.54 -3.01
C PHE A 338 -3.76 -18.54 -4.01
N SER A 339 -4.80 -17.80 -3.61
CA SER A 339 -5.45 -16.77 -4.42
C SER A 339 -5.59 -15.47 -3.64
N GLY A 340 -5.00 -14.39 -4.15
CA GLY A 340 -4.99 -13.10 -3.47
C GLY A 340 -4.12 -12.08 -4.18
N HIS A 341 -3.94 -10.92 -3.54
CA HIS A 341 -2.99 -9.92 -3.98
C HIS A 341 -1.66 -10.10 -3.22
N LEU A 342 -0.56 -10.12 -3.95
CA LEU A 342 0.77 -10.30 -3.41
C LEU A 342 1.66 -9.12 -3.81
N SER A 343 2.27 -8.47 -2.83
CA SER A 343 3.18 -7.36 -3.04
C SER A 343 4.44 -7.58 -2.23
N PHE A 344 5.59 -7.44 -2.88
CA PHE A 344 6.89 -7.42 -2.24
C PHE A 344 7.53 -6.06 -2.37
N ASP A 345 8.26 -5.66 -1.33
CA ASP A 345 9.19 -4.56 -1.37
C ASP A 345 10.61 -5.14 -1.45
N PHE A 346 11.39 -4.63 -2.42
CA PHE A 346 12.73 -5.10 -2.72
C PHE A 346 13.76 -3.98 -2.62
N ILE A 347 14.99 -4.34 -2.25
CA ILE A 347 16.17 -3.53 -2.53
C ILE A 347 16.96 -4.20 -3.66
N ALA A 348 17.30 -3.43 -4.68
CA ALA A 348 18.13 -3.86 -5.78
C ALA A 348 19.58 -3.38 -5.58
N GLU A 349 20.51 -4.32 -5.55
CA GLU A 349 21.95 -4.07 -5.40
C GLU A 349 22.68 -4.45 -6.69
N GLY A 350 23.57 -3.58 -7.16
CA GLY A 350 24.36 -3.81 -8.37
C GLY A 350 23.57 -3.54 -9.67
N GLU A 351 24.23 -3.80 -10.80
CA GLU A 351 23.70 -3.58 -12.15
C GLU A 351 24.01 -4.75 -13.08
N GLY A 352 23.30 -4.85 -14.19
CA GLY A 352 23.54 -5.82 -15.25
C GLY A 352 23.50 -7.26 -14.75
N THR A 353 24.54 -8.05 -15.04
CA THR A 353 24.66 -9.46 -14.62
C THR A 353 24.85 -9.62 -13.12
N GLY A 354 25.41 -8.60 -12.45
CA GLY A 354 25.63 -8.56 -11.00
C GLY A 354 24.42 -8.13 -10.20
N LEU A 355 23.29 -7.75 -10.84
CA LEU A 355 22.08 -7.30 -10.18
C LEU A 355 21.53 -8.38 -9.24
N LYS A 356 21.33 -8.03 -7.99
CA LYS A 356 20.65 -8.85 -6.98
C LYS A 356 19.43 -8.12 -6.45
N ILE A 357 18.36 -8.85 -6.19
CA ILE A 357 17.17 -8.33 -5.54
C ILE A 357 17.00 -8.99 -4.18
N TYR A 358 16.75 -8.19 -3.17
CA TYR A 358 16.54 -8.65 -1.79
C TYR A 358 15.14 -8.26 -1.34
N PRO A 359 14.26 -9.22 -1.04
CA PRO A 359 12.97 -8.91 -0.47
C PRO A 359 13.18 -8.40 0.97
N ILE A 360 12.58 -7.27 1.28
CA ILE A 360 12.68 -6.65 2.62
C ILE A 360 11.37 -6.69 3.39
N GLU A 361 10.24 -6.80 2.66
CA GLU A 361 8.91 -6.90 3.22
C GLU A 361 7.98 -7.60 2.21
N CYS A 362 7.01 -8.35 2.70
CA CYS A 362 5.88 -8.83 1.93
C CYS A 362 4.58 -8.23 2.47
N ASN A 363 3.77 -7.74 1.56
CA ASN A 363 2.43 -7.24 1.83
C ASN A 363 1.42 -8.17 1.13
N PRO A 364 0.89 -9.22 1.80
CA PRO A 364 -0.07 -10.17 1.22
C PRO A 364 -1.46 -9.56 1.08
N ARG A 365 -1.55 -8.48 0.32
CA ARG A 365 -2.74 -7.66 0.08
C ARG A 365 -2.56 -6.76 -1.15
N ALA A 366 -3.66 -6.17 -1.63
CA ALA A 366 -3.58 -5.21 -2.73
C ALA A 366 -2.65 -4.03 -2.36
N HIS A 367 -1.72 -3.71 -3.26
CA HIS A 367 -0.82 -2.57 -3.17
C HIS A 367 -1.37 -1.38 -3.98
N THR A 368 -1.00 -0.15 -3.61
CA THR A 368 -1.43 1.05 -4.33
C THR A 368 -0.98 1.06 -5.80
N ALA A 369 0.12 0.38 -6.13
CA ALA A 369 0.60 0.23 -7.51
C ALA A 369 -0.40 -0.43 -8.47
N VAL A 370 -1.50 -1.03 -7.97
CA VAL A 370 -2.62 -1.48 -8.81
C VAL A 370 -3.20 -0.35 -9.66
N VAL A 371 -3.01 0.91 -9.27
CA VAL A 371 -3.44 2.09 -10.03
C VAL A 371 -2.84 2.11 -11.45
N LEU A 372 -1.65 1.53 -11.63
CA LEU A 372 -0.97 1.40 -12.93
C LEU A 372 -1.74 0.54 -13.95
N PHE A 373 -2.66 -0.30 -13.47
CA PHE A 373 -3.56 -1.08 -14.33
C PHE A 373 -4.86 -0.37 -14.72
N ARG A 374 -5.07 0.88 -14.29
CA ARG A 374 -6.34 1.60 -14.44
C ARG A 374 -6.88 1.61 -15.87
N GLU A 375 -6.00 1.64 -16.88
CA GLU A 375 -6.37 1.64 -18.30
C GLU A 375 -6.28 0.22 -18.94
N THR A 376 -6.07 -0.82 -18.14
CA THR A 376 -5.80 -2.19 -18.61
C THR A 376 -7.06 -3.04 -18.52
N GLU A 377 -7.83 -3.11 -19.61
CA GLU A 377 -9.11 -3.86 -19.71
C GLU A 377 -8.95 -5.33 -19.28
N LYS A 378 -7.87 -5.97 -19.72
CA LYS A 378 -7.56 -7.37 -19.40
C LYS A 378 -7.43 -7.66 -17.89
N MET A 379 -7.21 -6.63 -17.08
CA MET A 379 -7.16 -6.81 -15.63
C MET A 379 -8.50 -7.26 -15.04
N ALA A 380 -9.62 -6.84 -15.64
CA ALA A 380 -10.94 -7.35 -15.25
C ALA A 380 -11.08 -8.85 -15.56
N ASP A 381 -10.60 -9.28 -16.74
CA ASP A 381 -10.59 -10.70 -17.12
C ASP A 381 -9.72 -11.52 -16.16
N ALA A 382 -8.59 -10.95 -15.69
CA ALA A 382 -7.73 -11.59 -14.70
C ALA A 382 -8.46 -11.87 -13.39
N TYR A 383 -9.22 -10.92 -12.87
CA TYR A 383 -10.04 -11.13 -11.66
C TYR A 383 -11.10 -12.21 -11.87
N LEU A 384 -11.74 -12.25 -13.05
CA LEU A 384 -12.79 -13.21 -13.36
C LEU A 384 -12.26 -14.62 -13.66
N SER A 385 -10.95 -14.77 -13.92
CA SER A 385 -10.35 -16.09 -14.20
C SER A 385 -10.43 -17.06 -13.02
N CYS A 386 -10.77 -16.58 -11.80
CA CYS A 386 -11.07 -17.46 -10.67
C CYS A 386 -12.31 -18.33 -10.85
N PHE A 387 -13.18 -18.01 -11.83
CA PHE A 387 -14.36 -18.80 -12.16
C PHE A 387 -14.12 -19.82 -13.28
N ASP A 388 -13.10 -19.59 -14.12
CA ASP A 388 -12.78 -20.45 -15.26
C ASP A 388 -11.32 -20.92 -15.15
N LEU A 389 -11.15 -22.16 -14.73
CA LEU A 389 -9.85 -22.80 -14.55
C LEU A 389 -9.18 -23.21 -15.86
N SER A 390 -9.95 -23.30 -16.95
CA SER A 390 -9.43 -23.66 -18.28
C SER A 390 -8.63 -22.53 -18.94
N ALA A 391 -8.80 -21.28 -18.48
CA ALA A 391 -8.08 -20.11 -18.95
C ALA A 391 -6.62 -20.01 -18.42
N SER A 392 -6.03 -21.14 -18.01
CA SER A 392 -4.75 -21.19 -17.27
C SER A 392 -3.49 -20.83 -18.08
N THR A 393 -3.59 -20.63 -19.38
CA THR A 393 -2.44 -20.45 -20.32
C THR A 393 -2.19 -19.01 -20.76
N GLN A 394 -2.90 -18.01 -20.20
CA GLN A 394 -2.68 -16.63 -20.59
C GLN A 394 -1.37 -16.10 -19.98
N SER A 395 -0.61 -15.33 -20.79
CA SER A 395 0.55 -14.58 -20.34
C SER A 395 0.20 -13.64 -19.19
N VAL A 396 1.17 -13.36 -18.31
CA VAL A 396 1.00 -12.40 -17.21
C VAL A 396 0.58 -11.04 -17.77
N ILE A 397 -0.49 -10.49 -17.21
CA ILE A 397 -1.02 -9.18 -17.62
C ILE A 397 -0.14 -8.09 -17.01
N ILE A 398 0.26 -7.16 -17.85
CA ILE A 398 1.04 -5.98 -17.49
C ILE A 398 0.23 -4.71 -17.77
N PRO A 399 0.59 -3.55 -17.20
CA PRO A 399 -0.04 -2.28 -17.51
C PRO A 399 -0.07 -1.98 -19.02
N LYS A 400 -1.22 -1.52 -19.52
CA LYS A 400 -1.42 -1.18 -20.93
C LYS A 400 -0.51 -0.03 -21.36
N LYS A 401 0.17 -0.18 -22.49
CA LYS A 401 0.98 0.91 -23.09
C LYS A 401 0.10 1.87 -23.91
N PRO A 402 0.39 3.20 -23.92
CA PRO A 402 1.43 3.85 -23.13
C PRO A 402 1.09 3.85 -21.63
N THR A 403 2.09 3.59 -20.79
CA THR A 403 1.94 3.69 -19.35
C THR A 403 1.94 5.15 -18.89
N TYR A 404 1.13 5.46 -17.88
CA TYR A 404 1.09 6.79 -17.27
C TYR A 404 1.66 6.71 -15.85
N GLY A 405 2.37 7.76 -15.44
CA GLY A 405 2.65 7.96 -14.03
C GLY A 405 1.38 8.37 -13.26
N PHE A 406 1.31 7.99 -11.99
CA PHE A 406 0.23 8.35 -11.08
C PHE A 406 0.77 9.12 -9.88
N TYR A 407 0.03 10.15 -9.47
CA TYR A 407 0.34 11.00 -8.33
C TYR A 407 -0.95 11.36 -7.57
N TRP A 408 -0.83 12.06 -6.45
CA TRP A 408 -1.98 12.60 -5.70
C TRP A 408 -1.78 14.10 -5.52
N ILE A 409 -2.64 14.89 -6.14
CA ILE A 409 -2.49 16.34 -6.21
C ILE A 409 -2.39 16.98 -4.82
N GLY A 410 -3.14 16.51 -3.83
CA GLY A 410 -3.06 17.05 -2.47
C GLY A 410 -1.71 16.79 -1.80
N HIS A 411 -1.07 15.66 -2.08
CA HIS A 411 0.30 15.39 -1.63
C HIS A 411 1.29 16.33 -2.30
N ASP A 412 1.22 16.45 -3.62
CA ASP A 412 2.15 17.27 -4.40
C ASP A 412 2.03 18.77 -4.09
N VAL A 413 0.82 19.29 -3.92
CA VAL A 413 0.62 20.68 -3.48
C VAL A 413 1.33 20.95 -2.17
N VAL A 414 1.26 20.02 -1.23
CA VAL A 414 1.92 20.18 0.07
C VAL A 414 3.44 20.01 -0.06
N THR A 415 3.91 18.95 -0.69
CA THR A 415 5.34 18.57 -0.67
C THR A 415 6.17 19.32 -1.70
N LEU A 416 5.62 19.61 -2.89
CA LEU A 416 6.34 20.27 -3.98
C LEU A 416 6.13 21.79 -4.04
N LEU A 417 5.02 22.32 -3.46
CA LEU A 417 4.77 23.76 -3.49
C LEU A 417 4.83 24.37 -2.10
N LEU A 418 4.01 23.89 -1.15
CA LEU A 418 3.85 24.55 0.15
C LEU A 418 5.09 24.42 1.02
N VAL A 419 5.65 23.22 1.19
CA VAL A 419 6.81 22.97 2.05
C VAL A 419 8.05 23.72 1.56
N PRO A 420 8.45 23.69 0.26
CA PRO A 420 9.57 24.47 -0.24
C PRO A 420 9.37 25.98 -0.11
N LEU A 421 8.15 26.47 -0.34
CA LEU A 421 7.83 27.88 -0.17
C LEU A 421 7.96 28.35 1.29
N LEU A 422 7.42 27.56 2.23
CA LEU A 422 7.55 27.85 3.67
C LEU A 422 9.01 27.78 4.12
N ALA A 423 9.79 26.83 3.62
CA ALA A 423 11.22 26.74 3.89
C ALA A 423 11.97 27.99 3.40
N LEU A 424 11.64 28.47 2.20
CA LEU A 424 12.21 29.72 1.66
C LEU A 424 11.84 30.94 2.52
N LEU A 425 10.57 31.09 2.88
CA LEU A 425 10.09 32.19 3.73
C LEU A 425 10.71 32.19 5.13
N CYS A 426 11.04 31.02 5.65
CA CYS A 426 11.73 30.85 6.93
C CYS A 426 13.27 30.96 6.81
N GLY A 427 13.82 31.27 5.65
CA GLY A 427 15.28 31.37 5.42
C GLY A 427 16.03 30.04 5.48
N LYS A 428 15.31 28.89 5.39
CA LYS A 428 15.85 27.52 5.46
C LYS A 428 15.88 26.81 4.10
N GLY A 429 15.34 27.44 3.05
CA GLY A 429 15.27 26.90 1.69
C GLY A 429 15.92 27.84 0.67
N LYS A 430 16.14 27.33 -0.54
CA LYS A 430 16.66 28.10 -1.68
C LYS A 430 15.55 28.35 -2.69
N PHE A 431 15.63 29.47 -3.41
CA PHE A 431 14.69 29.78 -4.50
C PHE A 431 14.75 28.72 -5.63
N GLU A 432 15.93 28.15 -5.86
CA GLU A 432 16.13 27.08 -6.81
C GLU A 432 15.28 25.83 -6.48
N ASP A 433 15.16 25.48 -5.20
CA ASP A 433 14.35 24.34 -4.75
C ASP A 433 12.87 24.59 -5.05
N VAL A 434 12.37 25.80 -4.80
CA VAL A 434 10.99 26.18 -5.10
C VAL A 434 10.71 26.05 -6.61
N THR A 435 11.61 26.60 -7.46
CA THR A 435 11.43 26.55 -8.91
C THR A 435 11.54 25.14 -9.48
N LYS A 436 12.46 24.32 -8.98
CA LYS A 436 12.62 22.92 -9.36
C LYS A 436 11.36 22.12 -9.00
N ASN A 437 10.89 22.23 -7.76
CA ASN A 437 9.71 21.52 -7.30
C ASN A 437 8.44 21.97 -8.02
N ALA A 438 8.29 23.27 -8.30
CA ALA A 438 7.18 23.79 -9.10
C ALA A 438 7.16 23.22 -10.54
N LYS A 439 8.35 23.06 -11.17
CA LYS A 439 8.45 22.39 -12.49
C LYS A 439 8.02 20.92 -12.41
N THR A 440 8.44 20.20 -11.35
CA THR A 440 8.04 18.81 -11.11
C THR A 440 6.52 18.71 -10.91
N PHE A 441 5.94 19.59 -10.08
CA PHE A 441 4.50 19.67 -9.89
C PHE A 441 3.75 19.87 -11.21
N TRP A 442 4.22 20.83 -12.04
CA TRP A 442 3.60 21.10 -13.32
C TRP A 442 3.73 19.93 -14.31
N HIS A 443 4.85 19.22 -14.26
CA HIS A 443 5.04 17.99 -15.03
C HIS A 443 4.00 16.92 -14.63
N HIS A 444 3.78 16.70 -13.32
CA HIS A 444 2.77 15.75 -12.85
C HIS A 444 1.36 16.16 -13.30
N VAL A 445 0.98 17.42 -13.08
CA VAL A 445 -0.36 17.91 -13.49
C VAL A 445 -0.63 17.74 -14.99
N THR A 446 0.41 17.91 -15.84
CA THR A 446 0.23 17.89 -17.30
C THR A 446 0.48 16.53 -17.96
N ARG A 447 1.23 15.65 -17.32
CA ARG A 447 1.68 14.38 -17.93
C ARG A 447 1.21 13.12 -17.18
N TRP A 448 0.95 13.26 -15.90
CA TRP A 448 0.55 12.15 -15.03
C TRP A 448 -0.95 12.19 -14.76
N LYS A 449 -1.48 11.13 -14.16
CA LYS A 449 -2.89 11.03 -13.77
C LYS A 449 -2.99 11.07 -12.24
N ASP A 450 -3.98 11.81 -11.72
CA ASP A 450 -4.28 11.70 -10.28
C ASP A 450 -4.87 10.32 -9.95
N GLY A 451 -4.37 9.70 -8.87
CA GLY A 451 -4.74 8.35 -8.48
C GLY A 451 -6.21 8.19 -8.08
N THR A 452 -6.84 9.28 -7.63
CA THR A 452 -8.24 9.26 -7.17
C THR A 452 -9.19 9.89 -8.18
N PHE A 453 -8.75 10.92 -8.92
CA PHE A 453 -9.62 11.63 -9.89
C PHE A 453 -9.95 10.75 -11.10
N GLY A 454 -11.20 10.76 -11.50
CA GLY A 454 -11.69 10.21 -12.76
C GLY A 454 -12.75 11.12 -13.35
N ILE A 455 -12.57 11.57 -14.62
CA ILE A 455 -13.50 12.50 -15.27
C ILE A 455 -14.94 11.96 -15.33
N TRP A 456 -15.12 10.67 -15.49
CA TRP A 456 -16.42 10.02 -15.52
C TRP A 456 -16.95 9.69 -14.13
N ASP A 457 -16.08 9.69 -13.08
CA ASP A 457 -16.39 9.35 -11.70
C ASP A 457 -15.64 10.29 -10.73
N PRO A 458 -15.98 11.59 -10.72
CA PRO A 458 -15.20 12.61 -10.02
C PRO A 458 -15.51 12.71 -8.50
N TRP A 459 -16.65 12.17 -8.04
CA TRP A 459 -17.12 12.36 -6.66
C TRP A 459 -16.19 11.79 -5.58
N PRO A 460 -15.54 10.63 -5.75
CA PRO A 460 -14.58 10.14 -4.75
C PRO A 460 -13.43 11.12 -4.49
N PHE A 461 -12.97 11.81 -5.53
CA PHE A 461 -11.96 12.86 -5.41
C PHE A 461 -12.44 14.05 -4.59
N PHE A 462 -13.64 14.56 -4.90
CA PHE A 462 -14.23 15.67 -4.15
C PHE A 462 -14.39 15.31 -2.67
N VAL A 463 -15.00 14.17 -2.38
CA VAL A 463 -15.23 13.73 -1.01
C VAL A 463 -13.92 13.51 -0.26
N LEU A 464 -12.89 12.98 -0.92
CA LEU A 464 -11.58 12.77 -0.29
C LEU A 464 -10.97 14.09 0.21
N TYR A 465 -10.94 15.15 -0.63
CA TYR A 465 -10.25 16.38 -0.32
C TYR A 465 -11.07 17.43 0.41
N HIS A 466 -12.42 17.42 0.24
CA HIS A 466 -13.31 18.45 0.81
C HIS A 466 -14.25 17.94 1.89
N VAL A 467 -14.29 16.63 2.13
CA VAL A 467 -15.09 16.06 3.23
C VAL A 467 -14.20 15.21 4.13
N TYR A 468 -13.60 14.14 3.61
CA TYR A 468 -12.88 13.16 4.42
C TYR A 468 -11.70 13.77 5.17
N TRP A 469 -10.73 14.38 4.45
CA TRP A 469 -9.56 14.98 5.10
C TRP A 469 -9.90 16.16 6.01
N PRO A 470 -10.76 17.13 5.63
CA PRO A 470 -11.19 18.19 6.55
C PRO A 470 -11.81 17.65 7.85
N VAL A 471 -12.67 16.64 7.78
CA VAL A 471 -13.26 16.03 8.99
C VAL A 471 -12.18 15.35 9.84
N ARG A 472 -11.21 14.66 9.24
CA ARG A 472 -10.05 14.08 9.94
C ARG A 472 -9.19 15.14 10.62
N PHE A 473 -8.93 16.28 9.97
CA PHE A 473 -8.19 17.39 10.57
C PHE A 473 -8.95 18.05 11.72
N CYS A 474 -10.25 18.25 11.59
CA CYS A 474 -11.10 18.75 12.67
C CYS A 474 -11.13 17.77 13.86
N ASP A 475 -11.31 16.49 13.63
CA ASP A 475 -11.29 15.47 14.69
C ASP A 475 -9.96 15.45 15.43
N SER A 476 -8.83 15.53 14.69
CA SER A 476 -7.49 15.64 15.24
C SER A 476 -7.33 16.91 16.12
N LEU A 477 -7.89 18.05 15.70
CA LEU A 477 -7.89 19.28 16.50
C LEU A 477 -8.72 19.13 17.78
N VAL A 478 -9.94 18.58 17.68
CA VAL A 478 -10.83 18.38 18.82
C VAL A 478 -10.26 17.44 19.86
N LYS A 479 -9.63 16.34 19.40
CA LYS A 479 -9.02 15.33 20.26
C LYS A 479 -7.62 15.72 20.78
N GLY A 480 -7.01 16.77 20.24
CA GLY A 480 -5.65 17.14 20.54
C GLY A 480 -4.62 16.08 20.12
N GLN A 481 -4.96 15.24 19.15
CA GLN A 481 -4.09 14.17 18.64
C GLN A 481 -3.09 14.72 17.63
N SER A 482 -1.78 14.52 17.86
CA SER A 482 -0.77 14.85 16.86
C SER A 482 -0.58 13.73 15.86
N TRP A 483 -0.16 14.11 14.66
CA TRP A 483 0.19 13.17 13.62
C TRP A 483 1.45 13.66 12.88
N SER A 484 2.26 12.71 12.42
CA SER A 484 3.52 12.98 11.72
C SER A 484 3.29 13.18 10.21
N ARG A 485 2.54 12.29 9.60
CA ARG A 485 2.33 12.23 8.15
C ARG A 485 0.97 11.62 7.80
N ILE A 486 0.53 11.84 6.56
CA ILE A 486 -0.67 11.22 5.99
C ILE A 486 -0.33 10.50 4.69
N ASN A 487 -0.99 9.36 4.47
CA ASN A 487 -0.96 8.68 3.18
C ASN A 487 -2.31 8.83 2.51
N VAL A 488 -2.36 9.67 1.47
CA VAL A 488 -3.60 10.02 0.78
C VAL A 488 -4.19 8.81 0.05
N SER A 489 -3.35 7.94 -0.51
CA SER A 489 -3.80 6.77 -1.27
C SER A 489 -4.47 5.70 -0.42
N THR A 490 -4.10 5.62 0.87
CA THR A 490 -4.64 4.64 1.83
C THR A 490 -5.52 5.26 2.89
N THR A 491 -5.75 6.58 2.84
CA THR A 491 -6.51 7.34 3.84
C THR A 491 -5.98 7.21 5.28
N LYS A 492 -4.70 6.80 5.43
CA LYS A 492 -4.05 6.61 6.73
C LYS A 492 -3.43 7.91 7.24
N MET A 493 -3.72 8.25 8.49
CA MET A 493 -3.05 9.29 9.25
C MET A 493 -2.18 8.59 10.30
N PHE A 494 -0.87 8.90 10.31
CA PHE A 494 0.08 8.30 11.24
C PHE A 494 0.17 9.18 12.49
N GLU A 495 -0.31 8.67 13.60
CA GLU A 495 -0.24 9.32 14.91
C GLU A 495 1.22 9.38 15.42
N SER A 496 1.57 10.46 16.11
CA SER A 496 2.92 10.71 16.64
C SER A 496 2.92 10.81 18.17
#